data_f9b6cec289cbdacc26eabef302c111ab
#
_entry.id   f9b6cec289cbdacc26eabef302c111ab
#
_cell.length_a   1.000
_cell.length_b   1.000
_cell.length_c   1.000
_cell.angle_alpha   90.00
_cell.angle_beta   90.00
_cell.angle_gamma   90.00
#
_symmetry.space_group_name_H-M   'P 1'
#
loop_
_entity.id
_entity.type
_entity.pdbx_description
1 polymer ?
#
loop_
_entity_poly.entity_id
_entity_poly.type
_entity_poly.pdbx_seq_one_letter_code
_entity_poly.pdbx_strand_id
1 'polypeptide(L)'
;MFSEQQVHVLLILWMAKRPLTHEEIERMAVLAKYDDTPQGLRSRMIELERSGHVCRVDMDGVNSRHRHCWRFALTDDGREAISELFGETQTM
;
A
#
# COMPACT_ATOMS: atom_id res chain seq x y z
N MET A 1 5.85 9.15 -12.47
CA MET A 1 5.17 7.89 -12.84
C MET A 1 5.55 6.79 -11.86
N PHE A 2 4.62 5.90 -11.57
CA PHE A 2 4.86 4.83 -10.60
C PHE A 2 5.48 3.62 -11.25
N SER A 3 6.38 2.96 -10.54
CA SER A 3 6.88 1.66 -10.96
C SER A 3 5.78 0.61 -10.74
N GLU A 4 5.96 -0.54 -11.37
CA GLU A 4 5.01 -1.64 -11.20
C GLU A 4 4.85 -2.02 -9.74
N GLN A 5 5.97 -2.09 -9.01
CA GLN A 5 5.93 -2.46 -7.59
C GLN A 5 5.22 -1.40 -6.75
N GLN A 6 5.40 -0.13 -7.08
CA GLN A 6 4.67 0.93 -6.39
C GLN A 6 3.18 0.81 -6.64
N VAL A 7 2.79 0.48 -7.87
CA VAL A 7 1.38 0.26 -8.20
C VAL A 7 0.81 -0.90 -7.39
N HIS A 8 1.59 -1.96 -7.20
CA HIS A 8 1.14 -3.10 -6.38
C HIS A 8 0.79 -2.65 -4.97
N VAL A 9 1.63 -1.83 -4.35
CA VAL A 9 1.36 -1.34 -3.00
C VAL A 9 0.10 -0.49 -2.98
N LEU A 10 -0.02 0.42 -3.95
CA LEU A 10 -1.20 1.29 -4.03
C LEU A 10 -2.48 0.47 -4.21
N LEU A 11 -2.44 -0.56 -5.06
CA LEU A 11 -3.59 -1.43 -5.28
C LEU A 11 -3.97 -2.21 -4.04
N ILE A 12 -2.98 -2.74 -3.33
CA ILE A 12 -3.24 -3.48 -2.10
C ILE A 12 -3.98 -2.60 -1.10
N LEU A 13 -3.49 -1.39 -0.88
CA LEU A 13 -4.12 -0.47 0.06
C LEU A 13 -5.50 -0.02 -0.43
N TRP A 14 -5.63 0.19 -1.74
CA TRP A 14 -6.91 0.57 -2.34
C TRP A 14 -7.97 -0.52 -2.12
N MET A 15 -7.60 -1.76 -2.37
CA MET A 15 -8.55 -2.86 -2.27
C MET A 15 -8.89 -3.22 -0.84
N ALA A 16 -7.94 -3.03 0.07
CA ALA A 16 -8.18 -3.34 1.48
C ALA A 16 -9.18 -2.38 2.12
N LYS A 17 -9.21 -1.13 1.69
CA LYS A 17 -10.11 -0.10 2.20
C LYS A 17 -9.96 0.12 3.71
N ARG A 18 -8.79 -0.19 4.24
CA ARG A 18 -8.46 0.03 5.64
C ARG A 18 -6.94 0.12 5.77
N PRO A 19 -6.45 0.71 6.86
CA PRO A 19 -5.00 0.73 7.08
C PRO A 19 -4.45 -0.68 7.26
N LEU A 20 -3.23 -0.88 6.77
CA LEU A 20 -2.55 -2.18 6.83
C LEU A 20 -1.15 -2.03 7.39
N THR A 21 -0.70 -3.07 8.10
CA THR A 21 0.70 -3.16 8.53
C THR A 21 1.55 -3.65 7.35
N HIS A 22 2.88 -3.56 7.51
CA HIS A 22 3.80 -4.14 6.52
C HIS A 22 3.53 -5.62 6.30
N GLU A 23 3.33 -6.37 7.38
CA GLU A 23 3.09 -7.80 7.26
C GLU A 23 1.82 -8.10 6.47
N GLU A 24 0.79 -7.32 6.72
CA GLU A 24 -0.47 -7.50 6.00
C GLU A 24 -0.29 -7.20 4.52
N ILE A 25 0.47 -6.15 4.21
CA ILE A 25 0.74 -5.81 2.81
C ILE A 25 1.54 -6.94 2.15
N GLU A 26 2.56 -7.46 2.83
CA GLU A 26 3.35 -8.56 2.31
C GLU A 26 2.49 -9.80 2.06
N ARG A 27 1.60 -10.10 2.99
CA ARG A 27 0.71 -11.25 2.86
C ARG A 27 -0.24 -11.08 1.68
N MET A 28 -0.78 -9.89 1.52
CA MET A 28 -1.69 -9.64 0.42
C MET A 28 -0.98 -9.67 -0.93
N ALA A 29 0.29 -9.25 -0.97
CA ALA A 29 1.08 -9.34 -2.19
C ALA A 29 1.27 -10.80 -2.60
N VAL A 30 1.52 -11.69 -1.62
CA VAL A 30 1.64 -13.11 -1.90
C VAL A 30 0.32 -13.66 -2.43
N LEU A 31 -0.79 -13.29 -1.80
CA LEU A 31 -2.10 -13.77 -2.24
C LEU A 31 -2.45 -13.28 -3.65
N ALA A 32 -2.00 -12.09 -3.99
CA ALA A 32 -2.24 -11.54 -5.33
C ALA A 32 -1.22 -12.07 -6.35
N LYS A 33 -0.26 -12.88 -5.89
CA LYS A 33 0.80 -13.44 -6.73
C LYS A 33 1.69 -12.38 -7.33
N TYR A 34 1.85 -11.28 -6.63
CA TYR A 34 2.85 -10.29 -7.00
C TYR A 34 4.24 -10.83 -6.69
N ASP A 35 5.19 -10.46 -7.52
CA ASP A 35 6.54 -11.01 -7.46
C ASP A 35 7.48 -10.13 -6.66
N ASP A 36 6.94 -9.47 -5.65
CA ASP A 36 7.68 -8.51 -4.85
C ASP A 36 8.24 -9.16 -3.60
N THR A 37 9.50 -8.84 -3.28
CA THR A 37 10.09 -9.30 -2.03
C THR A 37 9.60 -8.43 -0.88
N PRO A 38 9.61 -8.95 0.37
CA PRO A 38 9.25 -8.11 1.52
C PRO A 38 10.10 -6.85 1.62
N GLN A 39 11.40 -6.96 1.37
CA GLN A 39 12.27 -5.79 1.42
C GLN A 39 11.94 -4.80 0.31
N GLY A 40 11.64 -5.30 -0.88
CA GLY A 40 11.22 -4.45 -1.98
C GLY A 40 9.94 -3.70 -1.68
N LEU A 41 8.97 -4.39 -1.07
CA LEU A 41 7.72 -3.75 -0.67
C LEU A 41 7.96 -2.64 0.34
N ARG A 42 8.83 -2.88 1.32
CA ARG A 42 9.16 -1.85 2.31
C ARG A 42 9.78 -0.62 1.64
N SER A 43 10.69 -0.85 0.70
CA SER A 43 11.30 0.25 -0.04
C SER A 43 10.27 1.05 -0.81
N ARG A 44 9.33 0.37 -1.44
CA ARG A 44 8.26 1.06 -2.18
C ARG A 44 7.35 1.83 -1.23
N MET A 45 7.08 1.28 -0.05
CA MET A 45 6.30 1.99 0.96
C MET A 45 6.97 3.30 1.36
N ILE A 46 8.28 3.26 1.61
CA ILE A 46 9.03 4.47 1.98
C ILE A 46 8.98 5.50 0.86
N GLU A 47 9.15 5.06 -0.37
CA GLU A 47 9.07 5.96 -1.52
C GLU A 47 7.71 6.62 -1.63
N LEU A 48 6.66 5.83 -1.47
CA LEU A 48 5.29 6.34 -1.58
C LEU A 48 4.94 7.26 -0.42
N GLU A 49 5.48 6.98 0.76
CA GLU A 49 5.31 7.87 1.90
C GLU A 49 5.98 9.22 1.63
N ARG A 50 7.19 9.18 1.09
CA ARG A 50 7.93 10.41 0.77
C ARG A 50 7.22 11.23 -0.31
N SER A 51 6.62 10.56 -1.26
CA SER A 51 5.91 11.26 -2.34
C SER A 51 4.52 11.73 -1.93
N GLY A 52 4.06 11.36 -0.72
CA GLY A 52 2.78 11.82 -0.22
C GLY A 52 1.60 10.99 -0.65
N HIS A 53 1.81 9.80 -1.18
CA HIS A 53 0.72 8.94 -1.65
C HIS A 53 0.28 7.92 -0.61
N VAL A 54 1.13 7.67 0.39
CA VAL A 54 0.86 6.77 1.50
C VAL A 54 1.24 7.48 2.79
N CYS A 55 0.50 7.24 3.85
CA CYS A 55 0.80 7.83 5.15
C CYS A 55 0.70 6.79 6.25
N ARG A 56 1.38 7.06 7.34
CA ARG A 56 1.24 6.28 8.57
C ARG A 56 0.05 6.80 9.33
N VAL A 57 -0.81 5.90 9.76
CA VAL A 57 -2.06 6.28 10.42
C VAL A 57 -1.90 6.22 11.93
N ASP A 58 -1.44 5.08 12.44
CA ASP A 58 -1.31 4.86 13.89
C ASP A 58 -0.40 3.66 14.15
N MET A 59 -0.13 3.40 15.42
CA MET A 59 0.66 2.26 15.87
C MET A 59 -0.21 1.13 16.41
N ASP A 60 -1.46 1.06 15.97
CA ASP A 60 -2.40 0.06 16.49
C ASP A 60 -2.27 -1.29 15.80
N GLY A 61 -1.43 -1.39 14.77
CA GLY A 61 -1.17 -2.67 14.13
C GLY A 61 -0.38 -3.57 15.07
N VAL A 62 -0.57 -4.88 14.91
CA VAL A 62 0.17 -5.87 15.68
C VAL A 62 0.74 -6.87 14.68
N ASN A 63 2.04 -7.11 14.76
CA ASN A 63 2.70 -8.05 13.85
C ASN A 63 2.65 -9.47 14.44
N SER A 64 3.23 -10.42 13.71
CA SER A 64 3.21 -11.83 14.12
C SER A 64 3.97 -12.10 15.41
N ARG A 65 4.80 -11.15 15.85
CA ARG A 65 5.54 -11.25 17.11
C ARG A 65 4.81 -10.56 18.25
N HIS A 66 3.54 -10.16 18.04
CA HIS A 66 2.71 -9.46 19.01
C HIS A 66 3.28 -8.11 19.41
N ARG A 67 4.00 -7.46 18.50
CA ARG A 67 4.53 -6.12 18.75
C ARG A 67 3.72 -5.11 17.98
N HIS A 68 3.50 -3.95 18.58
CA HIS A 68 2.82 -2.84 17.90
C HIS A 68 3.66 -2.34 16.74
N CYS A 69 2.99 -2.01 15.67
CA CYS A 69 3.67 -1.48 14.49
C CYS A 69 2.74 -0.50 13.76
N TRP A 70 3.35 0.28 12.88
CA TRP A 70 2.61 1.26 12.10
C TRP A 70 1.62 0.59 11.16
N ARG A 71 0.46 1.22 11.01
CA ARG A 71 -0.46 0.91 9.92
C ARG A 71 -0.41 2.02 8.91
N PHE A 72 -0.51 1.66 7.65
CA PHE A 72 -0.37 2.56 6.52
C PHE A 72 -1.66 2.59 5.72
N ALA A 73 -1.95 3.75 5.13
CA ALA A 73 -3.12 3.93 4.30
C ALA A 73 -2.80 4.86 3.14
N LEU A 74 -3.65 4.85 2.13
CA LEU A 74 -3.54 5.82 1.05
C LEU A 74 -3.93 7.21 1.57
N THR A 75 -3.20 8.20 1.11
CA THR A 75 -3.62 9.59 1.27
C THR A 75 -4.66 9.92 0.20
N ASP A 76 -5.21 11.12 0.25
CA ASP A 76 -6.08 11.59 -0.83
C ASP A 76 -5.35 11.58 -2.17
N ASP A 77 -4.07 12.00 -2.16
CA ASP A 77 -3.26 11.96 -3.37
C ASP A 77 -3.05 10.53 -3.86
N GLY A 78 -2.87 9.60 -2.92
CA GLY A 78 -2.72 8.19 -3.29
C GLY A 78 -3.98 7.63 -3.91
N ARG A 79 -5.13 7.96 -3.35
CA ARG A 79 -6.40 7.52 -3.92
C ARG A 79 -6.63 8.13 -5.28
N GLU A 80 -6.31 9.40 -5.44
CA GLU A 80 -6.44 10.05 -6.73
C GLU A 80 -5.53 9.42 -7.78
N ALA A 81 -4.30 9.10 -7.39
CA ALA A 81 -3.36 8.49 -8.31
C ALA A 81 -3.86 7.13 -8.80
N ILE A 82 -4.39 6.31 -7.90
CA ILE A 82 -4.88 4.99 -8.30
C ILE A 82 -6.15 5.14 -9.15
N SER A 83 -6.98 6.12 -8.84
CA SER A 83 -8.17 6.42 -9.64
C SER A 83 -7.78 6.83 -11.05
N GLU A 84 -6.74 7.62 -11.21
CA GLU A 84 -6.27 8.03 -12.53
C GLU A 84 -5.75 6.84 -13.33
N LEU A 85 -5.12 5.87 -12.66
CA LEU A 85 -4.60 4.71 -13.34
C LEU A 85 -5.69 3.76 -13.81
N PHE A 86 -6.78 3.66 -13.05
CA PHE A 86 -7.82 2.66 -13.34
C PHE A 86 -9.22 3.23 -13.38
N GLY A 87 -9.43 4.39 -12.79
CA GLY A 87 -10.77 4.87 -12.50
C GLY A 87 -11.50 5.51 -13.65
N GLU A 88 -10.76 6.06 -14.58
CA GLU A 88 -11.42 6.77 -15.68
C GLU A 88 -12.27 5.85 -16.52
N THR A 89 -11.99 4.57 -16.48
CA THR A 89 -12.83 3.60 -17.19
C THR A 89 -14.21 3.51 -16.59
N GLN A 90 -14.38 4.02 -15.39
CA GLN A 90 -15.63 3.91 -14.66
C GLN A 90 -16.51 5.14 -14.81
N THR A 91 -16.02 6.14 -15.45
CA THR A 91 -16.78 7.35 -15.62
C THR A 91 -17.80 7.26 -16.74
N MET A 92 -17.75 6.20 -17.44
CA MET A 92 -18.61 6.01 -18.60
C MET A 92 -20.02 5.61 -18.24
#